data_8a05dd7ed14c873340d5213a30d3c84b
#
_entry.id   8a05dd7ed14c873340d5213a30d3c84b
#
_cell.length_a   1.000
_cell.length_b   1.000
_cell.length_c   1.000
_cell.angle_alpha   90.00
_cell.angle_beta   90.00
_cell.angle_gamma   90.00
#
_symmetry.space_group_name_H-M   'P 1'
#
loop_
_entity.id
_entity.type
_entity.pdbx_description
1 polymer ?
#
loop_
_entity_poly.entity_id
_entity_poly.type
_entity_poly.pdbx_seq_one_letter_code
_entity_poly.pdbx_strand_id
1 'polypeptide(L)'
;MATKILDDADVSVIRAAGGVVVRNSRSGETEIAVVHRPEYDDWTLPKGKIEPEETPEDCALREVREETGLRCDLVRPLGCTAYVDRRGRDKVACYWVMEVRGGRFKPGIEVDKLLWLSLGDAVKRLTYGRDKTLLLQQDL
;
A
#
# COMPACT_ATOMS: atom_id res chain seq x y z
N MET A 1 -11.75 31.70 -4.45
CA MET A 1 -10.64 31.77 -5.41
C MET A 1 -9.62 30.69 -5.16
N ALA A 2 -8.87 30.78 -4.04
CA ALA A 2 -7.90 29.74 -3.69
C ALA A 2 -8.54 28.35 -3.55
N THR A 3 -9.73 28.30 -2.96
CA THR A 3 -10.47 27.03 -2.82
C THR A 3 -10.76 26.38 -4.15
N LYS A 4 -11.16 27.17 -5.13
CA LYS A 4 -11.45 26.65 -6.47
C LYS A 4 -10.21 26.11 -7.15
N ILE A 5 -9.06 26.78 -6.99
CA ILE A 5 -7.79 26.30 -7.54
C ILE A 5 -7.37 24.99 -6.88
N LEU A 6 -7.56 24.88 -5.55
CA LEU A 6 -7.27 23.65 -4.83
C LEU A 6 -8.18 22.51 -5.27
N ASP A 7 -9.44 22.79 -5.53
CA ASP A 7 -10.37 21.77 -6.02
C ASP A 7 -9.94 21.24 -7.39
N ASP A 8 -9.50 22.12 -8.28
CA ASP A 8 -8.98 21.71 -9.59
C ASP A 8 -7.73 20.85 -9.44
N ALA A 9 -6.82 21.21 -8.53
CA ALA A 9 -5.64 20.41 -8.22
C ALA A 9 -6.02 19.03 -7.67
N ASP A 10 -7.02 18.98 -6.78
CA ASP A 10 -7.52 17.73 -6.21
C ASP A 10 -8.12 16.83 -7.29
N VAL A 11 -8.85 17.39 -8.23
CA VAL A 11 -9.43 16.63 -9.34
C VAL A 11 -8.36 16.00 -10.22
N SER A 12 -7.21 16.69 -10.40
CA SER A 12 -6.12 16.20 -11.23
C SER A 12 -5.22 15.18 -10.53
N VAL A 13 -5.30 15.06 -9.21
CA VAL A 13 -4.48 14.13 -8.43
C VAL A 13 -5.18 12.79 -8.31
N ILE A 14 -4.46 11.73 -8.68
CA ILE A 14 -4.98 10.37 -8.50
C ILE A 14 -4.72 9.94 -7.06
N ARG A 15 -5.77 9.53 -6.38
CA ARG A 15 -5.71 9.11 -4.99
C ARG A 15 -5.79 7.60 -4.88
N ALA A 16 -4.88 7.02 -4.10
CA ALA A 16 -4.79 5.60 -3.83
C ALA A 16 -4.72 5.35 -2.34
N ALA A 17 -5.04 4.14 -1.95
CA ALA A 17 -4.95 3.71 -0.57
C ALA A 17 -4.45 2.27 -0.50
N GLY A 18 -3.76 1.93 0.57
CA GLY A 18 -3.23 0.60 0.72
C GLY A 18 -2.83 0.28 2.15
N GLY A 19 -2.10 -0.80 2.33
CA GLY A 19 -1.78 -1.28 3.65
C GLY A 19 -0.33 -1.70 3.83
N VAL A 20 0.16 -1.43 5.03
CA VAL A 20 1.34 -2.08 5.58
C VAL A 20 0.81 -3.20 6.45
N VAL A 21 0.71 -4.39 5.87
CA VAL A 21 0.13 -5.55 6.52
C VAL A 21 1.19 -6.22 7.35
N VAL A 22 0.96 -6.34 8.65
CA VAL A 22 1.91 -6.90 9.60
C VAL A 22 1.40 -8.20 10.18
N ARG A 23 2.33 -9.07 10.51
CA ARG A 23 2.09 -10.29 11.30
C ARG A 23 3.32 -10.57 12.14
N ASN A 24 3.15 -11.40 13.15
CA ASN A 24 4.28 -11.90 13.92
C ASN A 24 4.68 -13.27 13.37
N SER A 25 6.00 -13.47 13.15
CA SER A 25 6.55 -14.76 12.80
C SER A 25 6.50 -15.70 14.03
N ARG A 26 6.84 -16.96 13.82
CA ARG A 26 6.93 -17.94 14.91
C ARG A 26 7.94 -17.53 15.98
N SER A 27 8.97 -16.80 15.61
CA SER A 27 9.97 -16.28 16.55
C SER A 27 9.52 -15.00 17.25
N GLY A 28 8.32 -14.48 16.94
CA GLY A 28 7.80 -13.23 17.51
C GLY A 28 8.27 -11.98 16.76
N GLU A 29 9.03 -12.13 15.69
CA GLU A 29 9.50 -11.02 14.89
C GLU A 29 8.38 -10.48 13.99
N THR A 30 8.26 -9.15 13.89
CA THR A 30 7.27 -8.52 13.01
C THR A 30 7.70 -8.67 11.56
N GLU A 31 6.77 -9.13 10.73
CA GLU A 31 6.94 -9.26 9.29
C GLU A 31 5.93 -8.40 8.55
N ILE A 32 6.33 -7.91 7.38
CA ILE A 32 5.54 -7.03 6.52
C ILE A 32 5.31 -7.73 5.19
N ALA A 33 4.09 -7.63 4.67
CA ALA A 33 3.75 -8.19 3.35
C ALA A 33 4.20 -7.24 2.24
N VAL A 34 5.02 -7.75 1.33
CA VAL A 34 5.49 -7.05 0.14
C VAL A 34 5.06 -7.86 -1.08
N VAL A 35 4.55 -7.20 -2.10
CA VAL A 35 4.00 -7.88 -3.29
C VAL A 35 4.80 -7.54 -4.54
N HIS A 36 4.86 -8.52 -5.45
CA HIS A 36 5.48 -8.35 -6.76
C HIS A 36 4.42 -8.18 -7.83
N ARG A 37 4.61 -7.18 -8.70
CA ARG A 37 3.73 -6.90 -9.84
C ARG A 37 4.44 -7.29 -11.13
N PRO A 38 4.03 -8.37 -11.80
CA PRO A 38 4.76 -8.86 -12.99
C PRO A 38 4.75 -7.86 -14.14
N GLU A 39 3.69 -7.10 -14.33
CA GLU A 39 3.62 -6.10 -15.40
C GLU A 39 4.74 -5.06 -15.31
N TYR A 40 5.08 -4.64 -14.10
CA TYR A 40 6.10 -3.61 -13.86
C TYR A 40 7.43 -4.21 -13.39
N ASP A 41 7.44 -5.50 -13.09
CA ASP A 41 8.57 -6.18 -12.46
C ASP A 41 9.11 -5.39 -11.25
N ASP A 42 8.21 -5.02 -10.35
CA ASP A 42 8.55 -4.28 -9.16
C ASP A 42 7.97 -4.92 -7.90
N TRP A 43 8.52 -4.49 -6.76
CA TRP A 43 8.04 -4.88 -5.43
C TRP A 43 7.48 -3.67 -4.73
N THR A 44 6.24 -3.78 -4.26
CA THR A 44 5.52 -2.65 -3.66
C THR A 44 4.74 -3.10 -2.43
N LEU A 45 4.23 -2.12 -1.69
CA LEU A 45 3.18 -2.34 -0.71
C LEU A 45 1.85 -2.49 -1.46
N PRO A 46 0.93 -3.35 -1.00
CA PRO A 46 -0.36 -3.51 -1.67
C PRO A 46 -1.18 -2.23 -1.59
N LYS A 47 -1.66 -1.75 -2.71
CA LYS A 47 -2.43 -0.52 -2.82
C LYS A 47 -3.17 -0.45 -4.14
N GLY A 48 -4.12 0.45 -4.24
CA GLY A 48 -4.78 0.75 -5.49
C GLY A 48 -5.62 2.02 -5.42
N LYS A 49 -6.21 2.38 -6.55
CA LYS A 49 -6.94 3.61 -6.73
C LYS A 49 -8.25 3.62 -5.93
N ILE A 50 -8.54 4.74 -5.27
CA ILE A 50 -9.80 4.95 -4.59
C ILE A 50 -10.90 5.11 -5.65
N GLU A 51 -11.99 4.36 -5.50
CA GLU A 51 -13.14 4.43 -6.37
C GLU A 51 -14.11 5.54 -5.91
N PRO A 52 -14.98 6.04 -6.83
CA PRO A 52 -15.98 7.02 -6.43
C PRO A 52 -16.81 6.53 -5.25
N GLU A 53 -17.06 7.43 -4.30
CA GLU A 53 -17.86 7.17 -3.09
C GLU A 53 -17.26 6.17 -2.11
N GLU A 54 -16.04 5.68 -2.38
CA GLU A 54 -15.32 4.81 -1.47
C GLU A 54 -14.49 5.67 -0.51
N THR A 55 -14.49 5.32 0.78
CA THR A 55 -13.57 5.98 1.72
C THR A 55 -12.15 5.47 1.50
N PRO A 56 -11.12 6.25 1.85
CA PRO A 56 -9.74 5.76 1.77
C PRO A 56 -9.52 4.48 2.57
N GLU A 57 -10.13 4.37 3.74
CA GLU A 57 -10.02 3.18 4.60
C GLU A 57 -10.61 1.94 3.94
N ASP A 58 -11.80 2.07 3.35
CA ASP A 58 -12.45 0.96 2.64
C ASP A 58 -11.66 0.57 1.40
N CYS A 59 -11.12 1.55 0.69
CA CYS A 59 -10.23 1.30 -0.44
C CYS A 59 -9.00 0.51 -0.02
N ALA A 60 -8.36 0.92 1.07
CA ALA A 60 -7.16 0.24 1.58
C ALA A 60 -7.46 -1.22 1.88
N LEU A 61 -8.56 -1.50 2.58
CA LEU A 61 -8.96 -2.88 2.90
C LEU A 61 -9.29 -3.69 1.64
N ARG A 62 -10.00 -3.09 0.70
CA ARG A 62 -10.39 -3.73 -0.56
C ARG A 62 -9.16 -4.06 -1.40
N GLU A 63 -8.26 -3.09 -1.60
CA GLU A 63 -7.08 -3.29 -2.43
C GLU A 63 -6.12 -4.32 -1.83
N VAL A 64 -5.94 -4.31 -0.52
CA VAL A 64 -5.14 -5.34 0.15
C VAL A 64 -5.74 -6.71 -0.10
N ARG A 65 -7.06 -6.84 0.02
CA ARG A 65 -7.73 -8.12 -0.22
C ARG A 65 -7.61 -8.56 -1.67
N GLU A 66 -7.80 -7.65 -2.62
CA GLU A 66 -7.69 -7.97 -4.05
C GLU A 66 -6.28 -8.42 -4.42
N GLU A 67 -5.26 -7.73 -3.92
CA GLU A 67 -3.87 -8.01 -4.28
C GLU A 67 -3.26 -9.16 -3.50
N THR A 68 -3.71 -9.41 -2.28
CA THR A 68 -3.08 -10.43 -1.41
C THR A 68 -3.98 -11.59 -1.05
N GLY A 69 -5.29 -11.45 -1.18
CA GLY A 69 -6.24 -12.44 -0.68
C GLY A 69 -6.46 -12.38 0.82
N LEU A 70 -5.81 -11.44 1.52
CA LEU A 70 -5.89 -11.34 2.97
C LEU A 70 -7.01 -10.40 3.40
N ARG A 71 -7.77 -10.84 4.40
CA ARG A 71 -8.75 -9.99 5.09
C ARG A 71 -8.09 -9.44 6.33
N CYS A 72 -8.11 -8.11 6.46
CA CYS A 72 -7.37 -7.41 7.49
C CYS A 72 -8.26 -6.50 8.31
N ASP A 73 -7.78 -6.17 9.51
CA ASP A 73 -8.31 -5.07 10.32
C ASP A 73 -7.37 -3.88 10.21
N LEU A 74 -7.95 -2.68 10.18
CA LEU A 74 -7.18 -1.45 10.29
C LEU A 74 -6.68 -1.29 11.73
N VAL A 75 -5.39 -1.00 11.88
CA VAL A 75 -4.81 -0.71 13.20
C VAL A 75 -4.69 0.79 13.41
N ARG A 76 -4.02 1.49 12.48
CA ARG A 76 -3.84 2.94 12.54
C ARG A 76 -3.39 3.50 11.20
N PRO A 77 -3.62 4.80 10.95
CA PRO A 77 -3.03 5.45 9.78
C PRO A 77 -1.51 5.47 9.91
N LEU A 78 -0.83 5.34 8.79
CA LEU A 78 0.62 5.37 8.75
C LEU A 78 1.15 6.67 8.15
N GLY A 79 0.65 7.03 6.98
CA GLY A 79 1.10 8.20 6.25
C GLY A 79 0.84 8.05 4.76
N CYS A 80 1.22 9.08 4.00
CA CYS A 80 0.99 9.13 2.58
C CYS A 80 2.30 9.37 1.83
N THR A 81 2.36 8.88 0.59
CA THR A 81 3.44 9.17 -0.34
C THR A 81 2.88 9.97 -1.51
N ALA A 82 3.65 10.93 -2.01
CA ALA A 82 3.28 11.71 -3.18
C ALA A 82 4.34 11.53 -4.26
N TYR A 83 3.90 11.27 -5.48
CA TYR A 83 4.84 11.01 -6.58
C TYR A 83 4.15 11.22 -7.92
N VAL A 84 4.96 11.24 -8.98
CA VAL A 84 4.47 11.29 -10.36
C VAL A 84 4.61 9.88 -10.92
N ASP A 85 3.51 9.34 -11.47
CA ASP A 85 3.55 8.00 -12.04
C ASP A 85 4.20 7.98 -13.43
N ARG A 86 4.29 6.80 -14.05
CA ARG A 86 4.94 6.62 -15.35
C ARG A 86 4.26 7.37 -16.48
N ARG A 87 2.99 7.73 -16.31
CA ARG A 87 2.23 8.51 -17.29
C ARG A 87 2.28 10.01 -17.02
N GLY A 88 3.11 10.45 -16.07
CA GLY A 88 3.24 11.86 -15.74
C GLY A 88 2.11 12.41 -14.87
N ARG A 89 1.32 11.55 -14.23
CA ARG A 89 0.19 11.98 -13.40
C ARG A 89 0.60 12.08 -11.94
N ASP A 90 0.14 13.14 -11.28
CA ASP A 90 0.33 13.29 -9.85
C ASP A 90 -0.48 12.24 -9.10
N LYS A 91 0.16 11.58 -8.13
CA LYS A 91 -0.44 10.54 -7.33
C LYS A 91 -0.13 10.72 -5.86
N VAL A 92 -1.14 10.44 -5.03
CA VAL A 92 -0.99 10.37 -3.58
C VAL A 92 -1.52 9.02 -3.12
N ALA A 93 -0.70 8.27 -2.41
CA ALA A 93 -1.10 6.99 -1.85
C ALA A 93 -0.98 7.04 -0.33
N CYS A 94 -2.07 6.77 0.36
CA CYS A 94 -2.12 6.77 1.82
C CYS A 94 -2.25 5.35 2.35
N TYR A 95 -1.57 5.04 3.45
CA TYR A 95 -1.43 3.69 3.97
C TYR A 95 -1.87 3.59 5.42
N TRP A 96 -2.35 2.43 5.76
CA TRP A 96 -2.71 2.04 7.13
C TRP A 96 -1.93 0.81 7.53
N VAL A 97 -1.52 0.76 8.79
CA VAL A 97 -1.05 -0.48 9.38
C VAL A 97 -2.25 -1.39 9.54
N MET A 98 -2.12 -2.64 9.10
CA MET A 98 -3.18 -3.63 9.13
C MET A 98 -2.70 -4.94 9.74
N GLU A 99 -3.61 -5.64 10.40
CA GLU A 99 -3.38 -7.00 10.91
C GLU A 99 -4.25 -7.99 10.17
N VAL A 100 -3.72 -9.18 9.91
CA VAL A 100 -4.45 -10.22 9.20
C VAL A 100 -5.51 -10.85 10.10
N ARG A 101 -6.74 -10.94 9.61
CA ARG A 101 -7.83 -11.68 10.26
C ARG A 101 -8.02 -13.06 9.66
N GLY A 102 -7.78 -13.21 8.37
CA GLY A 102 -8.02 -14.44 7.66
C GLY A 102 -7.66 -14.33 6.19
N GLY A 103 -7.97 -15.37 5.45
CA GLY A 103 -7.61 -15.45 4.05
C GLY A 103 -6.19 -15.95 3.83
N ARG A 104 -5.81 -16.08 2.59
CA ARG A 104 -4.47 -16.48 2.19
C ARG A 104 -4.14 -15.94 0.81
N PHE A 105 -2.87 -15.78 0.54
CA PHE A 105 -2.41 -15.28 -0.74
C PHE A 105 -2.81 -16.20 -1.88
N LYS A 106 -3.32 -15.59 -2.94
CA LYS A 106 -3.60 -16.25 -4.21
C LYS A 106 -2.90 -15.47 -5.32
N PRO A 107 -1.95 -16.08 -6.04
CA PRO A 107 -1.33 -15.41 -7.18
C PRO A 107 -2.38 -15.05 -8.23
N GLY A 108 -2.21 -13.87 -8.84
CA GLY A 108 -3.09 -13.38 -9.90
C GLY A 108 -2.32 -12.62 -10.96
N ILE A 109 -3.07 -11.95 -11.83
CA ILE A 109 -2.48 -11.21 -12.95
C ILE A 109 -1.75 -9.96 -12.45
N GLU A 110 -2.35 -9.24 -11.51
CA GLU A 110 -1.77 -7.99 -11.01
C GLU A 110 -0.64 -8.22 -10.02
N VAL A 111 -0.77 -9.24 -9.17
CA VAL A 111 0.21 -9.61 -8.16
C VAL A 111 0.43 -11.11 -8.22
N ASP A 112 1.66 -11.52 -8.51
CA ASP A 112 2.01 -12.93 -8.66
C ASP A 112 2.77 -13.51 -7.47
N LYS A 113 3.35 -12.68 -6.62
CA LYS A 113 4.15 -13.11 -5.47
C LYS A 113 3.88 -12.23 -4.26
N LEU A 114 3.91 -12.83 -3.09
CA LEU A 114 3.88 -12.13 -1.82
C LEU A 114 4.97 -12.69 -0.92
N LEU A 115 5.75 -11.80 -0.33
CA LEU A 115 6.77 -12.16 0.66
C LEU A 115 6.44 -11.51 2.00
N TRP A 116 6.61 -12.28 3.05
CA TRP A 116 6.59 -11.77 4.42
C TRP A 116 8.02 -11.51 4.86
N LEU A 117 8.37 -10.26 5.08
CA LEU A 117 9.75 -9.85 5.32
C LEU A 117 9.85 -9.03 6.61
N SER A 118 10.99 -9.15 7.29
CA SER A 118 11.32 -8.22 8.37
C SER A 118 11.34 -6.79 7.83
N LEU A 119 11.26 -5.79 8.71
CA LEU A 119 11.33 -4.40 8.30
C LEU A 119 12.58 -4.13 7.45
N GLY A 120 13.75 -4.59 7.91
CA GLY A 120 15.00 -4.39 7.18
C GLY A 120 15.00 -5.02 5.79
N ASP A 121 14.52 -6.25 5.68
CA ASP A 121 14.45 -6.95 4.40
C ASP A 121 13.37 -6.36 3.49
N ALA A 122 12.25 -5.91 4.05
CA ALA A 122 11.21 -5.22 3.27
C ALA A 122 11.76 -3.94 2.65
N VAL A 123 12.49 -3.13 3.42
CA VAL A 123 13.12 -1.90 2.91
C VAL A 123 14.09 -2.21 1.77
N LYS A 124 14.87 -3.29 1.90
CA LYS A 124 15.79 -3.70 0.84
C LYS A 124 15.06 -4.17 -0.42
N ARG A 125 13.94 -4.88 -0.25
CA ARG A 125 13.22 -5.47 -1.36
C ARG A 125 12.37 -4.47 -2.13
N LEU A 126 11.75 -3.50 -1.46
CA LEU A 126 10.89 -2.53 -2.11
C LEU A 126 11.63 -1.78 -3.21
N THR A 127 10.98 -1.63 -4.35
CA THR A 127 11.58 -1.01 -5.53
C THR A 127 11.74 0.50 -5.38
N TYR A 128 10.75 1.17 -4.77
CA TYR A 128 10.67 2.62 -4.79
C TYR A 128 11.12 3.23 -3.48
N GLY A 129 11.96 4.28 -3.58
CA GLY A 129 12.46 5.00 -2.42
C GLY A 129 11.37 5.59 -1.54
N ARG A 130 10.26 6.03 -2.12
CA ARG A 130 9.12 6.56 -1.38
C ARG A 130 8.51 5.53 -0.42
N ASP A 131 8.42 4.28 -0.85
CA ASP A 131 7.90 3.19 0.00
C ASP A 131 8.89 2.85 1.12
N LYS A 132 10.17 2.82 0.79
CA LYS A 132 11.23 2.61 1.78
C LYS A 132 11.20 3.69 2.86
N THR A 133 11.09 4.94 2.44
CA THR A 133 11.04 6.09 3.36
C THR A 133 9.80 6.00 4.25
N LEU A 134 8.66 5.63 3.68
CA LEU A 134 7.43 5.47 4.45
C LEU A 134 7.62 4.47 5.60
N LEU A 135 8.21 3.32 5.33
CA LEU A 135 8.46 2.30 6.36
C LEU A 135 9.47 2.75 7.40
N LEU A 136 10.55 3.43 6.96
CA LEU A 136 11.60 3.86 7.87
C LEU A 136 11.20 4.99 8.81
N GLN A 137 10.21 5.79 8.43
CA GLN A 137 9.74 6.91 9.25
C GLN A 137 8.78 6.47 10.35
N GLN A 138 8.38 5.20 10.36
CA GLN A 138 7.33 4.73 11.24
C GLN A 138 7.87 3.73 12.26
N ASP A 139 7.23 3.76 13.40
CA ASP A 139 7.47 2.80 14.47
C ASP A 139 6.46 1.66 14.32
N LEU A 140 6.91 0.60 13.72
CA LEU A 140 6.09 -0.60 13.50
C LEU A 140 6.40 -1.66 14.60
#